data_c0a9039136fd15258124a5853d85f0c6
#
_entry.id   c0a9039136fd15258124a5853d85f0c6
#
_cell.length_a   1.000
_cell.length_b   1.000
_cell.length_c   1.000
_cell.angle_alpha   90.00
_cell.angle_beta   90.00
_cell.angle_gamma   90.00
#
_symmetry.space_group_name_H-M   'P 1'
#
loop_
_entity.id
_entity.type
_entity.pdbx_description
1 polymer ?
#
loop_
_entity_poly.entity_id
_entity_poly.type
_entity_poly.pdbx_seq_one_letter_code
_entity_poly.pdbx_strand_id
1 'polypeptide(L)'
;MYDKTVKQYFQELGTAIPEGLLKYRKIISEQIAGDGVSLYELLGQLKEKETRNRQGGYWCSYLSFVDCYRILSRIGGENERKSWLMMCHVVDYRGRVIQNQEKVKQSALSMREAIRTSLKSRDVFTSSGQCRFLILFYDTSREDCVKTYKRICQNYRLAEGTGTRIKYCMVTIGGGHEKS
;
A
#
# COMPACT_ATOMS: atom_id res chain seq x y z
N MET A 1 -33.35 16.85 -0.38
CA MET A 1 -32.15 15.98 -0.44
C MET A 1 -31.10 16.65 0.43
N TYR A 2 -30.76 16.06 1.60
CA TYR A 2 -30.00 16.74 2.66
C TYR A 2 -28.51 16.76 2.31
N ASP A 3 -27.99 17.95 2.05
CA ASP A 3 -26.56 18.21 1.97
C ASP A 3 -25.99 18.33 3.40
N LYS A 4 -25.66 17.17 4.01
CA LYS A 4 -24.99 17.14 5.30
C LYS A 4 -23.53 17.50 5.08
N THR A 5 -23.13 18.66 5.56
CA THR A 5 -21.70 19.03 5.54
C THR A 5 -20.88 18.03 6.35
N VAL A 6 -19.63 17.78 5.96
CA VAL A 6 -18.69 16.88 6.67
C VAL A 6 -18.65 17.17 8.18
N LYS A 7 -18.85 18.45 8.56
CA LYS A 7 -18.92 18.91 9.95
C LYS A 7 -20.12 18.33 10.72
N GLN A 8 -21.29 18.25 10.09
CA GLN A 8 -22.49 17.65 10.70
C GLN A 8 -22.33 16.13 10.87
N TYR A 9 -21.69 15.46 9.92
CA TYR A 9 -21.43 14.03 10.00
C TYR A 9 -20.53 13.66 11.19
N PHE A 10 -19.44 14.40 11.42
CA PHE A 10 -18.56 14.17 12.57
C PHE A 10 -19.15 14.61 13.90
N GLN A 11 -20.02 15.63 13.92
CA GLN A 11 -20.78 16.00 15.11
C GLN A 11 -21.79 14.94 15.53
N GLU A 12 -22.46 14.31 14.58
CA GLU A 12 -23.41 13.20 14.86
C GLU A 12 -22.69 11.93 15.36
N LEU A 13 -21.43 11.71 14.97
CA LEU A 13 -20.61 10.58 15.43
C LEU A 13 -19.96 10.84 16.81
N GLY A 14 -20.07 12.05 17.37
CA GLY A 14 -19.46 12.42 18.66
C GLY A 14 -17.93 12.37 18.68
N THR A 15 -17.28 12.39 17.52
CA THR A 15 -15.83 12.26 17.37
C THR A 15 -15.20 13.58 16.91
N ALA A 16 -14.08 13.98 17.56
CA ALA A 16 -13.28 15.12 17.10
C ALA A 16 -12.64 14.81 15.73
N ILE A 17 -12.70 15.77 14.81
CA ILE A 17 -12.04 15.67 13.51
C ILE A 17 -10.53 15.62 13.73
N PRO A 18 -9.80 14.58 13.29
CA PRO A 18 -8.35 14.53 13.43
C PRO A 18 -7.68 15.74 12.76
N GLU A 19 -6.69 16.32 13.43
CA GLU A 19 -5.99 17.55 12.98
C GLU A 19 -5.41 17.43 11.55
N GLY A 20 -4.95 16.23 11.17
CA GLY A 20 -4.49 15.95 9.82
C GLY A 20 -5.59 16.08 8.73
N LEU A 21 -6.85 15.79 9.06
CA LEU A 21 -7.98 15.99 8.17
C LEU A 21 -8.37 17.47 8.01
N LEU A 22 -8.09 18.31 9.00
CA LEU A 22 -8.35 19.76 8.93
C LEU A 22 -7.49 20.46 7.88
N LYS A 23 -6.25 20.00 7.68
CA LYS A 23 -5.34 20.52 6.65
C LYS A 23 -5.80 20.14 5.23
N TYR A 24 -6.25 18.91 5.05
CA TYR A 24 -6.87 18.44 3.79
C TYR A 24 -8.22 19.11 3.55
N ARG A 25 -9.00 19.40 4.62
CA ARG A 25 -10.28 20.07 4.54
C ARG A 25 -10.18 21.47 3.95
N LYS A 26 -9.14 22.25 4.29
CA LYS A 26 -8.94 23.59 3.73
C LYS A 26 -8.72 23.50 2.21
N ILE A 27 -7.89 22.56 1.76
CA ILE A 27 -7.61 22.33 0.33
C ILE A 27 -8.88 21.85 -0.43
N ILE A 28 -9.63 20.90 0.16
CA ILE A 28 -10.86 20.37 -0.46
C ILE A 28 -11.99 21.40 -0.42
N SER A 29 -12.18 22.15 0.67
CA SER A 29 -13.24 23.15 0.76
C SER A 29 -12.97 24.39 -0.11
N GLU A 30 -11.72 24.79 -0.28
CA GLU A 30 -11.33 25.86 -1.19
C GLU A 30 -11.50 25.44 -2.67
N GLN A 31 -11.22 24.18 -3.02
CA GLN A 31 -11.47 23.66 -4.35
C GLN A 31 -12.96 23.35 -4.65
N ILE A 32 -13.71 22.86 -3.66
CA ILE A 32 -15.14 22.54 -3.83
C ILE A 32 -16.02 23.80 -3.78
N ALA A 33 -15.68 24.78 -2.95
CA ALA A 33 -16.45 26.05 -2.83
C ALA A 33 -16.21 27.01 -3.99
N GLY A 34 -15.11 26.86 -4.74
CA GLY A 34 -14.75 27.74 -5.86
C GLY A 34 -15.39 27.36 -7.20
N ASP A 35 -15.58 26.08 -7.48
CA ASP A 35 -15.83 25.63 -8.87
C ASP A 35 -17.16 24.92 -9.12
N GLY A 36 -18.04 24.75 -8.13
CA GLY A 36 -19.36 24.09 -8.33
C GLY A 36 -19.29 22.67 -8.89
N VAL A 37 -18.15 21.98 -8.71
CA VAL A 37 -17.93 20.61 -9.21
C VAL A 37 -18.91 19.65 -8.54
N SER A 38 -19.73 18.97 -9.32
CA SER A 38 -20.70 17.99 -8.80
C SER A 38 -19.97 16.75 -8.26
N LEU A 39 -20.60 16.06 -7.29
CA LEU A 39 -20.09 14.78 -6.79
C LEU A 39 -19.82 13.76 -7.91
N TYR A 40 -20.65 13.79 -8.98
CA TYR A 40 -20.50 12.91 -10.14
C TYR A 40 -19.27 13.23 -10.97
N GLU A 41 -18.93 14.51 -11.13
CA GLU A 41 -17.71 14.95 -11.82
C GLU A 41 -16.47 14.56 -11.01
N LEU A 42 -16.51 14.74 -9.68
CA LEU A 42 -15.44 14.31 -8.77
C LEU A 42 -15.23 12.79 -8.85
N LEU A 43 -16.30 12.01 -8.82
CA LEU A 43 -16.23 10.55 -8.98
C LEU A 43 -15.72 10.15 -10.37
N GLY A 44 -16.06 10.89 -11.41
CA GLY A 44 -15.53 10.71 -12.76
C GLY A 44 -14.03 10.88 -12.79
N GLN A 45 -13.52 11.98 -12.22
CA GLN A 45 -12.09 12.26 -12.12
C GLN A 45 -11.33 11.22 -11.31
N LEU A 46 -11.90 10.75 -10.19
CA LEU A 46 -11.29 9.69 -9.36
C LEU A 46 -11.21 8.37 -10.13
N LYS A 47 -12.29 7.97 -10.82
CA LYS A 47 -12.32 6.77 -11.66
C LYS A 47 -11.31 6.84 -12.80
N GLU A 48 -11.17 7.98 -13.46
CA GLU A 48 -10.22 8.18 -14.54
C GLU A 48 -8.77 8.06 -14.07
N LYS A 49 -8.44 8.62 -12.91
CA LYS A 49 -7.11 8.46 -12.28
C LYS A 49 -6.82 7.02 -11.88
N GLU A 50 -7.84 6.28 -11.42
CA GLU A 50 -7.72 4.88 -11.03
C GLU A 50 -7.50 3.95 -12.23
N THR A 51 -8.20 4.17 -13.35
CA THR A 51 -8.09 3.32 -14.54
C THR A 51 -6.71 3.30 -15.16
N ARG A 52 -5.92 4.36 -15.01
CA ARG A 52 -4.53 4.43 -15.50
C ARG A 52 -3.56 3.52 -14.77
N ASN A 53 -3.92 2.98 -13.58
CA ASN A 53 -3.02 2.22 -12.70
C ASN A 53 -3.46 0.77 -12.41
N ARG A 54 -4.43 0.22 -13.15
CA ARG A 54 -5.04 -1.10 -12.84
C ARG A 54 -4.18 -2.32 -13.13
N GLN A 55 -3.03 -2.17 -13.76
CA GLN A 55 -2.15 -3.32 -14.03
C GLN A 55 -1.16 -3.53 -12.88
N GLY A 56 -1.35 -4.62 -12.13
CA GLY A 56 -0.49 -5.02 -11.02
C GLY A 56 -0.77 -4.29 -9.71
N GLY A 57 0.15 -4.42 -8.74
CA GLY A 57 0.00 -3.81 -7.41
C GLY A 57 0.04 -2.29 -7.41
N TYR A 58 -0.69 -1.69 -6.47
CA TYR A 58 -0.75 -0.25 -6.31
C TYR A 58 0.48 0.28 -5.54
N TRP A 59 1.29 1.09 -6.22
CA TRP A 59 2.41 1.80 -5.60
C TRP A 59 1.93 3.09 -4.94
N CYS A 60 2.28 3.31 -3.68
CA CYS A 60 1.94 4.55 -2.98
C CYS A 60 3.11 5.09 -2.13
N SER A 61 2.97 6.31 -1.62
CA SER A 61 3.89 6.88 -0.65
C SER A 61 3.88 6.08 0.66
N TYR A 62 4.94 6.18 1.47
CA TYR A 62 4.99 5.53 2.77
C TYR A 62 3.85 5.99 3.69
N LEU A 63 3.49 7.27 3.69
CA LEU A 63 2.38 7.80 4.49
C LEU A 63 1.04 7.22 4.06
N SER A 64 0.76 7.19 2.75
CA SER A 64 -0.45 6.55 2.21
C SER A 64 -0.51 5.06 2.53
N PHE A 65 0.63 4.38 2.50
CA PHE A 65 0.73 2.98 2.90
C PHE A 65 0.35 2.77 4.38
N VAL A 66 0.81 3.64 5.27
CA VAL A 66 0.43 3.61 6.69
C VAL A 66 -1.08 3.79 6.87
N ASP A 67 -1.71 4.66 6.08
CA ASP A 67 -3.17 4.84 6.13
C ASP A 67 -3.91 3.60 5.62
N CYS A 68 -3.45 2.99 4.53
CA CYS A 68 -3.98 1.69 4.07
C CYS A 68 -3.84 0.61 5.16
N TYR A 69 -2.68 0.51 5.82
CA TYR A 69 -2.48 -0.43 6.92
C TYR A 69 -3.47 -0.18 8.08
N ARG A 70 -3.68 1.08 8.48
CA ARG A 70 -4.62 1.44 9.55
C ARG A 70 -6.06 1.04 9.20
N ILE A 71 -6.47 1.26 7.96
CA ILE A 71 -7.80 0.85 7.47
C ILE A 71 -7.93 -0.68 7.56
N LEU A 72 -6.96 -1.42 7.01
CA LEU A 72 -6.99 -2.89 7.02
C LEU A 72 -6.96 -3.47 8.44
N SER A 73 -6.22 -2.86 9.36
CA SER A 73 -6.16 -3.28 10.78
C SER A 73 -7.51 -3.14 11.47
N ARG A 74 -8.32 -2.15 11.11
CA ARG A 74 -9.66 -1.94 11.66
C ARG A 74 -10.68 -2.90 11.06
N ILE A 75 -10.65 -3.09 9.74
CA ILE A 75 -11.56 -3.98 9.03
C ILE A 75 -11.30 -5.46 9.38
N GLY A 76 -10.03 -5.84 9.57
CA GLY A 76 -9.63 -7.22 9.85
C GLY A 76 -10.09 -7.76 11.20
N GLY A 77 -10.47 -6.89 12.16
CA GLY A 77 -11.04 -7.29 13.44
C GLY A 77 -12.51 -7.73 13.36
N GLU A 78 -13.23 -7.33 12.32
CA GLU A 78 -14.68 -7.55 12.16
C GLU A 78 -15.04 -8.68 11.19
N ASN A 79 -14.10 -9.11 10.35
CA ASN A 79 -14.34 -10.11 9.30
C ASN A 79 -13.29 -11.24 9.35
N GLU A 80 -13.68 -12.46 8.98
CA GLU A 80 -12.81 -13.64 8.80
C GLU A 80 -11.74 -13.47 7.71
N ARG A 81 -11.73 -12.33 7.02
CA ARG A 81 -10.83 -12.03 5.91
C ARG A 81 -9.44 -11.67 6.43
N LYS A 82 -8.47 -12.51 6.11
CA LYS A 82 -7.08 -12.31 6.53
C LYS A 82 -6.34 -11.38 5.58
N SER A 83 -5.77 -10.32 6.14
CA SER A 83 -4.82 -9.46 5.45
C SER A 83 -3.40 -9.69 5.98
N TRP A 84 -2.39 -9.48 5.14
CA TRP A 84 -1.00 -9.77 5.49
C TRP A 84 -0.11 -8.57 5.18
N LEU A 85 0.84 -8.32 6.08
CA LEU A 85 1.95 -7.42 5.84
C LEU A 85 3.19 -8.26 5.56
N MET A 86 3.82 -8.05 4.40
CA MET A 86 5.10 -8.66 4.04
C MET A 86 6.15 -7.58 3.87
N MET A 87 7.32 -7.80 4.44
CA MET A 87 8.51 -7.01 4.16
C MET A 87 9.45 -7.84 3.29
N CYS A 88 9.89 -7.27 2.17
CA CYS A 88 10.92 -7.82 1.29
C CYS A 88 12.17 -6.95 1.36
N HIS A 89 13.34 -7.57 1.44
CA HIS A 89 14.63 -6.87 1.46
C HIS A 89 15.60 -7.54 0.50
N VAL A 90 16.11 -6.77 -0.46
CA VAL A 90 17.15 -7.24 -1.36
C VAL A 90 18.51 -7.12 -0.67
N VAL A 91 19.26 -8.21 -0.66
CA VAL A 91 20.56 -8.34 -0.04
C VAL A 91 21.57 -8.94 -1.04
N ASP A 92 22.87 -8.84 -0.74
CA ASP A 92 23.91 -9.50 -1.52
C ASP A 92 23.79 -11.05 -1.40
N TYR A 93 24.59 -11.79 -2.17
CA TYR A 93 24.60 -13.25 -2.15
C TYR A 93 24.98 -13.83 -0.77
N ARG A 94 25.71 -13.06 0.06
CA ARG A 94 26.07 -13.42 1.45
C ARG A 94 24.97 -13.04 2.45
N GLY A 95 23.91 -12.33 2.01
CA GLY A 95 22.79 -11.91 2.86
C GLY A 95 23.04 -10.62 3.62
N ARG A 96 24.01 -9.80 3.22
CA ARG A 96 24.35 -8.50 3.79
C ARG A 96 23.74 -7.38 2.95
N VAL A 97 23.65 -6.19 3.53
CA VAL A 97 23.20 -4.99 2.84
C VAL A 97 24.16 -4.67 1.68
N ILE A 98 23.59 -4.32 0.52
CA ILE A 98 24.35 -3.94 -0.66
C ILE A 98 25.02 -2.59 -0.40
N GLN A 99 26.35 -2.50 -0.55
CA GLN A 99 27.11 -1.28 -0.28
C GLN A 99 27.26 -0.38 -1.51
N ASN A 100 27.31 -0.97 -2.70
CA ASN A 100 27.48 -0.22 -3.95
C ASN A 100 26.20 0.53 -4.29
N GLN A 101 26.28 1.87 -4.34
CA GLN A 101 25.14 2.77 -4.56
C GLN A 101 24.46 2.55 -5.92
N GLU A 102 25.22 2.30 -6.98
CA GLU A 102 24.65 2.05 -8.30
C GLU A 102 23.88 0.73 -8.31
N LYS A 103 24.44 -0.31 -7.70
CA LYS A 103 23.77 -1.60 -7.54
C LYS A 103 22.51 -1.49 -6.67
N VAL A 104 22.52 -0.64 -5.63
CA VAL A 104 21.34 -0.34 -4.81
C VAL A 104 20.22 0.24 -5.66
N LYS A 105 20.53 1.27 -6.48
CA LYS A 105 19.55 1.91 -7.36
C LYS A 105 18.96 0.93 -8.36
N GLN A 106 19.83 0.18 -9.05
CA GLN A 106 19.42 -0.82 -10.02
C GLN A 106 18.54 -1.89 -9.38
N SER A 107 18.99 -2.50 -8.29
CA SER A 107 18.24 -3.53 -7.56
C SER A 107 16.90 -3.01 -7.01
N ALA A 108 16.83 -1.74 -6.59
CA ALA A 108 15.59 -1.13 -6.12
C ALA A 108 14.57 -0.95 -7.27
N LEU A 109 15.01 -0.53 -8.46
CA LEU A 109 14.16 -0.38 -9.64
C LEU A 109 13.61 -1.74 -10.10
N SER A 110 14.49 -2.72 -10.25
CA SER A 110 14.11 -4.08 -10.66
C SER A 110 13.18 -4.74 -9.64
N MET A 111 13.42 -4.54 -8.34
CA MET A 111 12.56 -5.06 -7.29
C MET A 111 11.17 -4.41 -7.29
N ARG A 112 11.11 -3.09 -7.48
CA ARG A 112 9.85 -2.36 -7.60
C ARG A 112 9.00 -2.90 -8.75
N GLU A 113 9.61 -3.11 -9.91
CA GLU A 113 8.91 -3.63 -11.09
C GLU A 113 8.50 -5.11 -10.90
N ALA A 114 9.36 -5.94 -10.32
CA ALA A 114 9.04 -7.32 -9.99
C ALA A 114 7.86 -7.43 -9.01
N ILE A 115 7.81 -6.56 -7.99
CA ILE A 115 6.67 -6.49 -7.08
C ILE A 115 5.41 -6.04 -7.84
N ARG A 116 5.47 -4.91 -8.56
CA ARG A 116 4.33 -4.34 -9.27
C ARG A 116 3.67 -5.37 -10.18
N THR A 117 4.44 -6.08 -10.98
CA THR A 117 3.95 -7.07 -11.95
C THR A 117 3.48 -8.38 -11.30
N SER A 118 3.91 -8.65 -10.07
CA SER A 118 3.54 -9.87 -9.35
C SER A 118 2.31 -9.72 -8.47
N LEU A 119 1.93 -8.52 -8.09
CA LEU A 119 0.80 -8.26 -7.21
C LEU A 119 -0.53 -8.19 -7.98
N LYS A 120 -1.63 -8.39 -7.26
CA LYS A 120 -2.98 -8.10 -7.76
C LYS A 120 -3.25 -6.60 -7.65
N SER A 121 -4.19 -6.08 -8.42
CA SER A 121 -4.56 -4.65 -8.41
C SER A 121 -5.06 -4.12 -7.06
N ARG A 122 -5.53 -4.99 -6.18
CA ARG A 122 -5.99 -4.67 -4.82
C ARG A 122 -4.86 -4.64 -3.78
N ASP A 123 -3.69 -5.17 -4.11
CA ASP A 123 -2.55 -5.19 -3.20
C ASP A 123 -1.79 -3.88 -3.29
N VAL A 124 -1.28 -3.41 -2.15
CA VAL A 124 -0.61 -2.11 -2.03
C VAL A 124 0.84 -2.33 -1.64
N PHE A 125 1.76 -1.55 -2.20
CA PHE A 125 3.16 -1.64 -1.81
C PHE A 125 3.89 -0.29 -1.83
N THR A 126 4.96 -0.22 -1.04
CA THR A 126 5.80 0.97 -0.91
C THR A 126 7.26 0.61 -0.65
N SER A 127 8.13 1.59 -0.74
CA SER A 127 9.52 1.50 -0.27
C SER A 127 9.63 2.05 1.16
N SER A 128 10.35 1.35 2.03
CA SER A 128 10.65 1.77 3.41
C SER A 128 12.13 2.00 3.67
N GLY A 129 12.92 2.13 2.61
CA GLY A 129 14.37 2.35 2.68
C GLY A 129 15.10 1.74 1.48
N GLN A 130 16.43 1.75 1.53
CA GLN A 130 17.24 1.18 0.45
C GLN A 130 16.95 -0.31 0.26
N CYS A 131 16.46 -0.68 -0.92
CA CYS A 131 16.14 -2.07 -1.30
C CYS A 131 15.17 -2.79 -0.35
N ARG A 132 14.39 -2.04 0.47
CA ARG A 132 13.40 -2.58 1.39
C ARG A 132 12.01 -2.14 0.96
N PHE A 133 11.11 -3.11 0.84
CA PHE A 133 9.74 -2.91 0.38
C PHE A 133 8.76 -3.52 1.36
N LEU A 134 7.62 -2.85 1.52
CA LEU A 134 6.48 -3.33 2.30
C LEU A 134 5.33 -3.59 1.34
N ILE A 135 4.62 -4.69 1.57
CA ILE A 135 3.50 -5.14 0.75
C ILE A 135 2.33 -5.45 1.67
N LEU A 136 1.17 -4.87 1.37
CA LEU A 136 -0.10 -5.21 2.00
C LEU A 136 -0.90 -6.10 1.06
N PHE A 137 -1.20 -7.32 1.50
CA PHE A 137 -2.10 -8.23 0.83
C PHE A 137 -3.48 -8.13 1.47
N TYR A 138 -4.48 -7.82 0.67
CA TYR A 138 -5.85 -7.74 1.11
C TYR A 138 -6.61 -9.02 0.77
N ASP A 139 -7.33 -9.58 1.75
CA ASP A 139 -8.20 -10.76 1.58
C ASP A 139 -7.48 -11.90 0.83
N THR A 140 -6.39 -12.38 1.40
CA THR A 140 -5.48 -13.32 0.73
C THR A 140 -5.04 -14.40 1.73
N SER A 141 -4.92 -15.65 1.28
CA SER A 141 -4.39 -16.73 2.10
C SER A 141 -2.87 -16.61 2.28
N ARG A 142 -2.33 -17.22 3.34
CA ARG A 142 -0.89 -17.29 3.56
C ARG A 142 -0.17 -17.96 2.40
N GLU A 143 -0.75 -19.02 1.87
CA GLU A 143 -0.23 -19.81 0.74
C GLU A 143 -0.13 -18.96 -0.52
N ASP A 144 -1.12 -18.12 -0.80
CA ASP A 144 -1.12 -17.24 -1.97
C ASP A 144 -0.12 -16.08 -1.81
N CYS A 145 0.09 -15.58 -0.59
CA CYS A 145 1.18 -14.64 -0.31
C CYS A 145 2.55 -15.27 -0.63
N VAL A 146 2.77 -16.53 -0.21
CA VAL A 146 4.03 -17.25 -0.52
C VAL A 146 4.18 -17.54 -2.01
N LYS A 147 3.11 -17.91 -2.72
CA LYS A 147 3.14 -18.04 -4.19
C LYS A 147 3.51 -16.73 -4.87
N THR A 148 2.93 -15.62 -4.41
CA THR A 148 3.24 -14.28 -4.92
C THR A 148 4.70 -13.91 -4.65
N TYR A 149 5.22 -14.19 -3.45
CA TYR A 149 6.65 -14.02 -3.15
C TYR A 149 7.55 -14.81 -4.12
N LYS A 150 7.24 -16.08 -4.39
CA LYS A 150 8.00 -16.88 -5.37
C LYS A 150 8.00 -16.25 -6.75
N ARG A 151 6.86 -15.71 -7.20
CA ARG A 151 6.73 -14.98 -8.48
C ARG A 151 7.57 -13.69 -8.48
N ILE A 152 7.55 -12.92 -7.38
CA ILE A 152 8.43 -11.75 -7.22
C ILE A 152 9.89 -12.16 -7.38
N CYS A 153 10.32 -13.24 -6.73
CA CYS A 153 11.69 -13.74 -6.84
C CYS A 153 12.05 -14.15 -8.28
N GLN A 154 11.14 -14.78 -9.01
CA GLN A 154 11.36 -15.15 -10.42
C GLN A 154 11.52 -13.92 -11.30
N ASN A 155 10.57 -12.96 -11.22
CA ASN A 155 10.61 -11.74 -12.02
C ASN A 155 11.86 -10.90 -11.71
N TYR A 156 12.25 -10.81 -10.43
CA TYR A 156 13.45 -10.11 -10.01
C TYR A 156 14.73 -10.76 -10.56
N ARG A 157 14.84 -12.09 -10.52
CA ARG A 157 16.00 -12.82 -11.05
C ARG A 157 16.15 -12.70 -12.56
N LEU A 158 15.06 -12.63 -13.28
CA LEU A 158 15.07 -12.38 -14.74
C LEU A 158 15.65 -11.02 -15.08
N ALA A 159 15.46 -10.02 -14.19
CA ALA A 159 15.96 -8.65 -14.40
C ALA A 159 17.40 -8.46 -13.91
N GLU A 160 17.79 -9.07 -12.77
CA GLU A 160 19.05 -8.77 -12.06
C GLU A 160 20.11 -9.89 -12.09
N GLY A 161 19.74 -11.11 -12.48
CA GLY A 161 20.63 -12.25 -12.42
C GLY A 161 20.88 -12.78 -10.99
N THR A 162 22.07 -13.33 -10.71
CA THR A 162 22.34 -14.15 -9.50
C THR A 162 23.10 -13.44 -8.38
N GLY A 163 23.54 -12.20 -8.56
CA GLY A 163 24.40 -11.49 -7.61
C GLY A 163 23.73 -10.99 -6.33
N THR A 164 22.40 -11.09 -6.24
CA THR A 164 21.57 -10.66 -5.12
C THR A 164 20.48 -11.66 -4.80
N ARG A 165 19.88 -11.57 -3.63
CA ARG A 165 18.73 -12.39 -3.22
C ARG A 165 17.74 -11.58 -2.41
N ILE A 166 16.49 -12.04 -2.36
CA ILE A 166 15.43 -11.43 -1.59
C ILE A 166 15.25 -12.22 -0.29
N LYS A 167 15.24 -11.51 0.84
CA LYS A 167 14.75 -12.02 2.14
C LYS A 167 13.36 -11.46 2.37
N TYR A 168 12.48 -12.21 3.05
CA TYR A 168 11.19 -11.72 3.46
C TYR A 168 10.81 -12.15 4.87
N CYS A 169 9.94 -11.38 5.49
CA CYS A 169 9.16 -11.78 6.66
C CYS A 169 7.70 -11.35 6.44
N MET A 170 6.76 -12.02 7.12
CA MET A 170 5.33 -11.78 6.91
C MET A 170 4.57 -11.98 8.22
N VAL A 171 3.61 -11.08 8.48
CA VAL A 171 2.73 -11.12 9.65
C VAL A 171 1.28 -10.89 9.22
N THR A 172 0.33 -11.42 9.99
CA THR A 172 -1.11 -11.14 9.81
C THR A 172 -1.45 -9.74 10.29
N ILE A 173 -2.44 -9.11 9.64
CA ILE A 173 -3.02 -7.84 10.07
C ILE A 173 -4.41 -8.16 10.66
N GLY A 174 -4.72 -7.62 11.84
CA GLY A 174 -6.04 -7.78 12.48
C GLY A 174 -6.26 -9.12 13.21
N GLY A 175 -5.28 -9.99 13.28
CA GLY A 175 -5.28 -11.11 14.21
C GLY A 175 -5.06 -10.58 15.63
N GLY A 176 -6.04 -10.75 16.53
CA GLY A 176 -5.86 -10.45 17.94
C GLY A 176 -4.57 -11.10 18.46
N HIS A 177 -3.87 -10.43 19.36
CA HIS A 177 -2.68 -10.95 20.03
C HIS A 177 -2.94 -12.39 20.46
N GLU A 178 -2.36 -13.38 19.77
CA GLU A 178 -2.09 -14.66 20.39
C GLU A 178 -1.16 -14.37 21.58
N LYS A 179 -1.77 -14.34 22.77
CA LYS A 179 -1.01 -14.36 24.03
C LYS A 179 -0.29 -15.72 24.05
N SER A 180 1.03 -15.67 23.87
CA SER A 180 1.93 -16.75 24.26
C SER A 180 2.01 -16.82 25.77
#